data_7838af6e4f3a23b74b7df43c5c72762f
#
_entry.id   7838af6e4f3a23b74b7df43c5c72762f
#
_cell.length_a   1.000
_cell.length_b   1.000
_cell.length_c   1.000
_cell.angle_alpha   90.00
_cell.angle_beta   90.00
_cell.angle_gamma   90.00
#
_symmetry.space_group_name_H-M   'P 1'
#
loop_
_entity.id
_entity.type
_entity.pdbx_description
1 polymer ?
#
loop_
_entity_poly.entity_id
_entity_poly.type
_entity_poly.pdbx_seq_one_letter_code
_entity_poly.pdbx_strand_id
1 'polypeptide(L)'
;MTSPDGAAPPVLPAPSYGRDTLADLVPALERALGAAGGPPARPGAGTGALELPAADRVCLLLVDGMGEVALRERSGHAPALRRWRAEERHRVLTAGFPTTTATSMGLLGTGLPPGSHGLVGYEVLDPDRDVLLNQLQWNGPVDPRRWQPRTTVFQRLTAAGVPVTRVAPPHFDGSGLTEAALRGGRFVGTPERLEARVDAAVAAVRAAPRGLTYVYWGQLDRTGHGEGVGSWQWGEELGRVDAAVGELARRLPRGTLLVVTADHGMVDVPAARRLDVAHEPALRAGVRHVGGEPRAVQLYTEPGAAEDVARTWSGRLDGRARVLTREQAVDAGWFGPVEEHVSARIGDVLAVMTDPVAVVDSARMRPEALRLLGQHGALTDDERLVPLFTAVL
;
A
#
# COMPACT_ATOMS: atom_id res chain seq x y z
N MET A 1 -2.15 -5.75 -35.04
CA MET A 1 -1.49 -4.47 -35.33
C MET A 1 -0.28 -4.40 -34.41
N THR A 2 0.91 -4.63 -34.95
CA THR A 2 2.20 -4.51 -34.26
C THR A 2 2.46 -3.02 -34.01
N SER A 3 2.77 -2.65 -32.79
CA SER A 3 3.31 -1.31 -32.49
C SER A 3 4.59 -1.05 -33.28
N PRO A 4 4.77 0.15 -33.84
CA PRO A 4 5.86 0.38 -34.82
C PRO A 4 7.22 0.70 -34.18
N ASP A 5 7.40 0.60 -32.89
CA ASP A 5 8.69 0.86 -32.24
C ASP A 5 9.06 -0.25 -31.25
N GLY A 6 10.14 -0.97 -31.56
CA GLY A 6 10.78 -1.92 -30.66
C GLY A 6 11.51 -1.22 -29.48
N ALA A 7 10.86 -0.25 -28.87
CA ALA A 7 11.37 0.41 -27.66
C ALA A 7 11.31 -0.58 -26.48
N ALA A 8 12.41 -0.70 -25.75
CA ALA A 8 12.42 -1.46 -24.51
C ALA A 8 11.32 -0.90 -23.56
N PRO A 9 10.60 -1.78 -22.81
CA PRO A 9 9.58 -1.31 -21.90
C PRO A 9 10.16 -0.28 -20.91
N PRO A 10 9.39 0.74 -20.54
CA PRO A 10 9.88 1.80 -19.66
C PRO A 10 10.47 1.23 -18.37
N VAL A 11 11.55 1.85 -17.90
CA VAL A 11 12.19 1.46 -16.64
C VAL A 11 11.23 1.85 -15.51
N LEU A 12 10.71 0.85 -14.79
CA LEU A 12 9.90 1.09 -13.58
C LEU A 12 10.82 1.49 -12.44
N PRO A 13 10.61 2.67 -11.82
CA PRO A 13 11.49 3.15 -10.76
C PRO A 13 11.29 2.34 -9.48
N ALA A 14 12.39 1.91 -8.86
CA ALA A 14 12.34 1.30 -7.54
C ALA A 14 11.91 2.33 -6.47
N PRO A 15 11.14 1.91 -5.44
CA PRO A 15 10.86 2.78 -4.30
C PRO A 15 12.15 3.18 -3.57
N SER A 16 12.30 4.46 -3.22
CA SER A 16 13.48 4.98 -2.53
C SER A 16 13.36 4.78 -1.01
N TYR A 17 13.35 3.52 -0.56
CA TYR A 17 13.26 3.19 0.87
C TYR A 17 14.35 3.89 1.69
N GLY A 18 13.95 4.53 2.78
CA GLY A 18 14.84 5.33 3.64
C GLY A 18 14.88 6.82 3.28
N ARG A 19 14.02 7.29 2.36
CA ARG A 19 13.96 8.68 1.92
C ARG A 19 12.53 9.22 1.86
N ASP A 20 11.73 8.77 0.88
CA ASP A 20 10.41 9.35 0.55
C ASP A 20 9.38 8.24 0.30
N THR A 21 9.33 7.23 1.18
CA THR A 21 8.35 6.15 1.11
C THR A 21 7.43 6.15 2.33
N LEU A 22 6.35 5.39 2.26
CA LEU A 22 5.48 5.15 3.43
C LEU A 22 6.23 4.51 4.60
N ALA A 23 7.33 3.77 4.36
CA ALA A 23 8.17 3.21 5.41
C ALA A 23 8.88 4.32 6.22
N ASP A 24 9.07 5.50 5.64
CA ASP A 24 9.75 6.62 6.28
C ASP A 24 8.82 7.49 7.11
N LEU A 25 7.49 7.42 6.82
CA LEU A 25 6.48 8.26 7.47
C LEU A 25 6.39 7.99 8.97
N VAL A 26 6.20 6.75 9.38
CA VAL A 26 5.92 6.47 10.80
C VAL A 26 7.14 6.63 11.70
N PRO A 27 8.37 6.28 11.27
CA PRO A 27 9.58 6.73 11.99
C PRO A 27 9.69 8.25 12.12
N ALA A 28 9.22 9.02 11.12
CA ALA A 28 9.16 10.48 11.25
C ALA A 28 8.13 10.92 12.30
N LEU A 29 6.98 10.23 12.41
CA LEU A 29 5.98 10.46 13.46
C LEU A 29 6.51 10.09 14.86
N GLU A 30 7.30 9.00 14.99
CA GLU A 30 7.98 8.65 16.25
C GLU A 30 8.88 9.81 16.71
N ARG A 31 9.67 10.38 15.79
CA ARG A 31 10.53 11.55 16.08
C ARG A 31 9.71 12.79 16.43
N ALA A 32 8.66 13.08 15.66
CA ALA A 32 7.76 14.22 15.91
C ALA A 32 7.12 14.16 17.31
N LEU A 33 6.79 12.96 17.79
CA LEU A 33 6.29 12.71 19.14
C LEU A 33 7.39 12.69 20.23
N GLY A 34 8.66 12.90 19.88
CA GLY A 34 9.78 12.82 20.83
C GLY A 34 9.93 11.44 21.46
N ALA A 35 9.48 10.39 20.82
CA ALA A 35 9.71 9.02 21.25
C ALA A 35 11.11 8.61 20.76
N ALA A 36 12.13 8.72 21.61
CA ALA A 36 13.45 8.18 21.32
C ALA A 36 13.38 6.65 21.30
N GLY A 37 13.69 6.01 20.15
CA GLY A 37 13.76 4.56 20.09
C GLY A 37 13.40 3.91 18.74
N GLY A 38 13.16 4.69 17.69
CA GLY A 38 13.14 4.12 16.35
C GLY A 38 14.45 3.41 16.03
N PRO A 39 14.49 2.41 15.13
CA PRO A 39 15.73 1.81 14.69
C PRO A 39 16.68 2.95 14.28
N PRO A 40 17.98 2.85 14.60
CA PRO A 40 18.95 3.84 14.16
C PRO A 40 18.78 4.04 12.66
N ALA A 41 18.89 5.29 12.19
CA ALA A 41 18.91 5.56 10.77
C ALA A 41 19.85 4.55 10.11
N ARG A 42 19.36 3.78 9.14
CA ARG A 42 20.18 2.73 8.50
C ARG A 42 21.48 3.36 7.99
N PRO A 43 22.63 2.65 8.08
CA PRO A 43 23.82 3.06 7.35
C PRO A 43 23.44 3.22 5.86
N GLY A 44 23.55 4.42 5.32
CA GLY A 44 23.09 4.75 3.96
C GLY A 44 21.71 5.45 3.89
N ALA A 45 20.97 5.62 4.98
CA ALA A 45 19.90 6.62 5.04
C ALA A 45 20.56 7.99 4.84
N GLY A 46 20.39 8.53 3.62
CA GLY A 46 20.94 9.83 3.26
C GLY A 46 20.44 10.93 4.20
N THR A 47 21.07 12.08 4.14
CA THR A 47 20.72 13.32 4.86
C THR A 47 19.33 13.87 4.53
N GLY A 48 18.45 13.07 3.88
CA GLY A 48 17.09 13.38 3.42
C GLY A 48 15.98 12.61 4.14
N ALA A 49 16.16 12.24 5.41
CA ALA A 49 15.07 11.62 6.19
C ALA A 49 13.85 12.55 6.23
N LEU A 50 12.65 11.98 6.05
CA LEU A 50 11.40 12.71 6.16
C LEU A 50 11.30 13.40 7.54
N GLU A 51 11.27 14.73 7.53
CA GLU A 51 11.14 15.54 8.74
C GLU A 51 9.70 16.05 8.88
N LEU A 52 9.16 15.95 10.09
CA LEU A 52 7.85 16.44 10.49
C LEU A 52 7.99 17.37 11.70
N PRO A 53 7.10 18.37 11.82
CA PRO A 53 7.09 19.24 12.99
C PRO A 53 6.90 18.44 14.30
N ALA A 54 7.61 18.85 15.36
CA ALA A 54 7.40 18.28 16.69
C ALA A 54 5.97 18.56 17.17
N ALA A 55 5.34 17.56 17.76
CA ALA A 55 3.98 17.67 18.29
C ALA A 55 3.73 16.64 19.39
N ASP A 56 2.99 17.04 20.43
CA ASP A 56 2.55 16.10 21.47
C ASP A 56 1.46 15.16 20.96
N ARG A 57 0.64 15.63 20.01
CA ARG A 57 -0.48 14.86 19.46
C ARG A 57 -0.35 14.74 17.95
N VAL A 58 -0.51 13.53 17.46
CA VAL A 58 -0.55 13.25 16.02
C VAL A 58 -1.87 12.57 15.68
N CYS A 59 -2.55 13.07 14.66
CA CYS A 59 -3.67 12.40 14.01
C CYS A 59 -3.26 12.03 12.59
N LEU A 60 -3.07 10.74 12.30
CA LEU A 60 -2.75 10.21 10.99
C LEU A 60 -4.00 9.64 10.35
N LEU A 61 -4.53 10.29 9.31
CA LEU A 61 -5.60 9.79 8.47
C LEU A 61 -4.99 9.12 7.24
N LEU A 62 -5.20 7.82 7.10
CA LEU A 62 -4.88 7.05 5.91
C LEU A 62 -6.16 6.83 5.10
N VAL A 63 -6.14 7.28 3.86
CA VAL A 63 -7.23 7.10 2.89
C VAL A 63 -6.77 6.11 1.83
N ASP A 64 -7.33 4.91 1.88
CA ASP A 64 -6.98 3.82 0.96
C ASP A 64 -7.30 4.19 -0.49
N GLY A 65 -6.36 3.92 -1.39
CA GLY A 65 -6.52 4.16 -2.84
C GLY A 65 -6.49 5.63 -3.27
N MET A 66 -6.16 6.59 -2.37
CA MET A 66 -6.08 8.02 -2.72
C MET A 66 -4.72 8.36 -3.35
N GLY A 67 -4.46 7.86 -4.57
CA GLY A 67 -3.23 8.16 -5.30
C GLY A 67 -3.07 9.66 -5.62
N GLU A 68 -1.81 10.11 -5.66
CA GLU A 68 -1.44 11.51 -5.91
C GLU A 68 -1.92 11.99 -7.29
N VAL A 69 -1.79 11.14 -8.32
CA VAL A 69 -2.16 11.51 -9.70
C VAL A 69 -3.67 11.73 -9.79
N ALA A 70 -4.48 10.76 -9.34
CA ALA A 70 -5.93 10.86 -9.35
C ALA A 70 -6.44 12.03 -8.48
N LEU A 71 -5.84 12.25 -7.30
CA LEU A 71 -6.17 13.39 -6.44
C LEU A 71 -5.90 14.73 -7.13
N ARG A 72 -4.79 14.85 -7.86
CA ARG A 72 -4.44 16.05 -8.59
C ARG A 72 -5.43 16.32 -9.75
N GLU A 73 -5.75 15.29 -10.52
CA GLU A 73 -6.69 15.39 -11.65
C GLU A 73 -8.11 15.72 -11.19
N ARG A 74 -8.50 15.19 -10.03
CA ARG A 74 -9.82 15.37 -9.41
C ARG A 74 -9.85 16.46 -8.32
N SER A 75 -8.84 17.33 -8.26
CA SER A 75 -8.67 18.35 -7.22
C SER A 75 -9.86 19.34 -7.09
N GLY A 76 -10.73 19.40 -8.10
CA GLY A 76 -12.00 20.13 -8.03
C GLY A 76 -12.95 19.61 -6.95
N HIS A 77 -12.88 18.31 -6.62
CA HIS A 77 -13.66 17.68 -5.55
C HIS A 77 -13.00 17.81 -4.15
N ALA A 78 -11.76 18.29 -4.08
CA ALA A 78 -10.99 18.37 -2.85
C ALA A 78 -10.47 19.80 -2.56
N PRO A 79 -11.35 20.79 -2.32
CA PRO A 79 -10.96 22.18 -2.14
C PRO A 79 -10.08 22.44 -0.91
N ALA A 80 -10.24 21.69 0.20
CA ALA A 80 -9.40 21.84 1.39
C ALA A 80 -7.98 21.32 1.12
N LEU A 81 -7.84 20.10 0.56
CA LEU A 81 -6.55 19.52 0.19
C LEU A 81 -5.86 20.34 -0.90
N ARG A 82 -6.63 20.86 -1.89
CA ARG A 82 -6.09 21.76 -2.91
C ARG A 82 -5.53 23.04 -2.30
N ARG A 83 -6.20 23.64 -1.32
CA ARG A 83 -5.70 24.80 -0.56
C ARG A 83 -4.43 24.44 0.20
N TRP A 84 -4.38 23.31 0.91
CA TRP A 84 -3.17 22.86 1.62
C TRP A 84 -2.00 22.65 0.70
N ARG A 85 -2.23 22.15 -0.51
CA ARG A 85 -1.20 22.05 -1.55
C ARG A 85 -0.65 23.43 -1.93
N ALA A 86 -1.52 24.42 -2.14
CA ALA A 86 -1.13 25.80 -2.45
C ALA A 86 -0.40 26.49 -1.30
N GLU A 87 -0.64 26.08 -0.05
CA GLU A 87 0.04 26.56 1.16
C GLU A 87 1.34 25.78 1.47
N GLU A 88 1.86 25.00 0.52
CA GLU A 88 3.08 24.18 0.66
C GLU A 88 3.04 23.14 1.81
N ARG A 89 1.84 22.73 2.22
CA ARG A 89 1.60 21.71 3.24
C ARG A 89 1.51 20.30 2.62
N HIS A 90 2.13 20.10 1.49
CA HIS A 90 2.04 18.90 0.68
C HIS A 90 3.41 18.43 0.21
N ARG A 91 3.60 17.12 0.27
CA ARG A 91 4.71 16.39 -0.36
C ARG A 91 4.16 15.15 -1.05
N VAL A 92 4.96 14.53 -1.88
CA VAL A 92 4.65 13.24 -2.51
C VAL A 92 5.55 12.17 -1.91
N LEU A 93 4.97 11.09 -1.46
CA LEU A 93 5.69 9.88 -1.08
C LEU A 93 5.48 8.79 -2.13
N THR A 94 6.23 7.71 -2.01
CA THR A 94 5.99 6.50 -2.79
C THR A 94 5.47 5.38 -1.91
N ALA A 95 4.47 4.65 -2.40
CA ALA A 95 4.12 3.35 -1.88
C ALA A 95 5.28 2.37 -2.07
N GLY A 96 5.27 1.26 -1.34
CA GLY A 96 6.21 0.16 -1.56
C GLY A 96 5.84 -0.66 -2.80
N PHE A 97 6.62 -1.70 -3.05
CA PHE A 97 6.30 -2.65 -4.11
C PHE A 97 5.96 -4.03 -3.50
N PRO A 98 4.88 -4.67 -3.98
CA PRO A 98 3.81 -4.16 -4.86
C PRO A 98 3.00 -3.04 -4.20
N THR A 99 2.37 -2.17 -5.02
CA THR A 99 1.52 -1.07 -4.55
C THR A 99 0.14 -1.61 -4.13
N THR A 100 0.07 -2.22 -2.97
CA THR A 100 -1.11 -2.89 -2.43
C THR A 100 -1.24 -2.65 -0.93
N THR A 101 -2.47 -2.66 -0.43
CA THR A 101 -2.79 -2.40 0.98
C THR A 101 -1.94 -3.27 1.93
N ALA A 102 -1.80 -4.57 1.67
CA ALA A 102 -1.05 -5.47 2.55
C ALA A 102 0.42 -5.03 2.70
N THR A 103 1.10 -4.74 1.59
CA THR A 103 2.48 -4.25 1.58
C THR A 103 2.60 -2.88 2.25
N SER A 104 1.71 -1.95 1.91
CA SER A 104 1.72 -0.59 2.45
C SER A 104 1.43 -0.53 3.95
N MET A 105 0.53 -1.39 4.46
CA MET A 105 0.32 -1.53 5.90
C MET A 105 1.58 -2.08 6.59
N GLY A 106 2.30 -3.00 5.95
CA GLY A 106 3.61 -3.47 6.43
C GLY A 106 4.65 -2.36 6.54
N LEU A 107 4.77 -1.53 5.49
CA LEU A 107 5.64 -0.33 5.48
C LEU A 107 5.28 0.62 6.62
N LEU A 108 4.01 1.01 6.69
CA LEU A 108 3.50 1.96 7.68
C LEU A 108 3.68 1.41 9.10
N GLY A 109 3.31 0.15 9.31
CA GLY A 109 3.31 -0.44 10.65
C GLY A 109 4.69 -0.79 11.19
N THR A 110 5.67 -1.06 10.35
CA THR A 110 7.03 -1.46 10.79
C THR A 110 8.09 -0.39 10.58
N GLY A 111 7.91 0.48 9.59
CA GLY A 111 8.93 1.41 9.11
C GLY A 111 10.03 0.70 8.30
N LEU A 112 9.75 -0.49 7.76
CA LEU A 112 10.72 -1.32 7.05
C LEU A 112 10.24 -1.60 5.61
N PRO A 113 11.14 -1.90 4.66
CA PRO A 113 10.77 -2.28 3.31
C PRO A 113 10.18 -3.72 3.25
N PRO A 114 9.45 -4.07 2.16
CA PRO A 114 8.73 -5.34 2.03
C PRO A 114 9.61 -6.58 2.23
N GLY A 115 10.83 -6.58 1.68
CA GLY A 115 11.79 -7.66 1.85
C GLY A 115 12.22 -7.88 3.29
N SER A 116 12.02 -6.90 4.18
CA SER A 116 12.36 -7.02 5.61
C SER A 116 11.15 -7.35 6.49
N HIS A 117 9.93 -6.89 6.14
CA HIS A 117 8.74 -7.19 6.95
C HIS A 117 7.93 -8.39 6.41
N GLY A 118 8.17 -8.84 5.17
CA GLY A 118 7.63 -10.07 4.63
C GLY A 118 6.19 -10.02 4.12
N LEU A 119 5.56 -8.83 4.06
CA LEU A 119 4.30 -8.61 3.36
C LEU A 119 4.63 -8.13 1.95
N VAL A 120 4.74 -9.08 1.01
CA VAL A 120 5.32 -8.85 -0.32
C VAL A 120 4.29 -8.97 -1.44
N GLY A 121 3.00 -8.86 -1.14
CA GLY A 121 1.92 -8.90 -2.13
C GLY A 121 0.56 -9.19 -1.53
N TYR A 122 -0.46 -9.23 -2.38
CA TYR A 122 -1.83 -9.60 -2.02
C TYR A 122 -1.98 -11.11 -1.81
N GLU A 123 -1.60 -11.92 -2.82
CA GLU A 123 -1.50 -13.37 -2.73
C GLU A 123 -0.06 -13.82 -2.92
N VAL A 124 0.53 -14.41 -1.90
CA VAL A 124 1.92 -14.86 -1.92
C VAL A 124 2.04 -16.31 -1.46
N LEU A 125 3.09 -16.99 -1.89
CA LEU A 125 3.34 -18.38 -1.50
C LEU A 125 3.61 -18.49 0.00
N ASP A 126 2.90 -19.40 0.67
CA ASP A 126 3.34 -20.01 1.92
C ASP A 126 4.25 -21.21 1.56
N PRO A 127 5.58 -21.06 1.67
CA PRO A 127 6.50 -22.08 1.19
C PRO A 127 6.44 -23.39 2.02
N ASP A 128 5.99 -23.31 3.28
CA ASP A 128 5.89 -24.49 4.15
C ASP A 128 4.72 -25.39 3.77
N ARG A 129 3.70 -24.83 3.10
CA ARG A 129 2.46 -25.54 2.74
C ARG A 129 2.22 -25.65 1.25
N ASP A 130 3.01 -24.97 0.44
CA ASP A 130 2.86 -24.86 -1.02
C ASP A 130 1.45 -24.40 -1.44
N VAL A 131 0.94 -23.35 -0.76
CA VAL A 131 -0.35 -22.72 -1.06
C VAL A 131 -0.22 -21.21 -1.08
N LEU A 132 -1.12 -20.53 -1.78
CA LEU A 132 -1.17 -19.07 -1.76
C LEU A 132 -1.91 -18.56 -0.50
N LEU A 133 -1.24 -17.70 0.26
CA LEU A 133 -1.81 -16.92 1.35
C LEU A 133 -2.28 -15.57 0.82
N ASN A 134 -3.56 -15.28 0.98
CA ASN A 134 -4.07 -13.92 0.79
C ASN A 134 -3.72 -13.07 2.01
N GLN A 135 -2.77 -12.13 1.86
CA GLN A 135 -2.27 -11.32 2.98
C GLN A 135 -3.23 -10.22 3.44
N LEU A 136 -4.29 -9.93 2.66
CA LEU A 136 -5.33 -8.99 3.07
C LEU A 136 -6.41 -9.68 3.92
N GLN A 137 -6.94 -10.80 3.43
CA GLN A 137 -8.03 -11.55 4.09
C GLN A 137 -7.51 -12.54 5.14
N TRP A 138 -6.26 -12.96 5.03
CA TRP A 138 -5.59 -13.93 5.91
C TRP A 138 -6.34 -15.27 5.99
N ASN A 139 -6.67 -15.81 4.83
CA ASN A 139 -7.42 -17.05 4.69
C ASN A 139 -6.51 -18.28 4.83
N GLY A 140 -6.13 -18.65 6.03
CA GLY A 140 -5.30 -19.82 6.25
C GLY A 140 -4.81 -19.95 7.69
N PRO A 141 -4.19 -21.08 8.04
CA PRO A 141 -3.71 -21.34 9.40
C PRO A 141 -2.36 -20.67 9.71
N VAL A 142 -1.98 -19.66 8.97
CA VAL A 142 -0.72 -18.94 9.14
C VAL A 142 -0.85 -17.94 10.30
N ASP A 143 0.03 -18.05 11.31
CA ASP A 143 0.12 -17.08 12.40
C ASP A 143 0.66 -15.75 11.88
N PRO A 144 -0.12 -14.64 11.91
CA PRO A 144 0.31 -13.34 11.42
C PRO A 144 1.56 -12.80 12.11
N ARG A 145 1.75 -13.11 13.39
CA ARG A 145 2.89 -12.63 14.18
C ARG A 145 4.17 -13.39 13.87
N ARG A 146 4.06 -14.65 13.47
CA ARG A 146 5.18 -15.44 12.96
C ARG A 146 5.52 -15.05 11.52
N TRP A 147 4.50 -14.78 10.72
CA TRP A 147 4.69 -14.35 9.34
C TRP A 147 5.40 -13.00 9.26
N GLN A 148 4.99 -12.02 10.07
CA GLN A 148 5.65 -10.73 10.22
C GLN A 148 6.15 -10.60 11.68
N PRO A 149 7.40 -10.99 11.99
CA PRO A 149 7.91 -11.00 13.36
C PRO A 149 8.43 -9.64 13.86
N ARG A 150 8.56 -8.64 12.97
CA ARG A 150 9.12 -7.33 13.32
C ARG A 150 8.19 -6.58 14.26
N THR A 151 8.76 -5.94 15.27
CA THR A 151 8.03 -5.04 16.17
C THR A 151 7.45 -3.87 15.38
N THR A 152 6.16 -3.62 15.56
CA THR A 152 5.50 -2.50 14.90
C THR A 152 5.85 -1.17 15.58
N VAL A 153 5.70 -0.07 14.84
CA VAL A 153 5.84 1.29 15.38
C VAL A 153 4.84 1.53 16.50
N PHE A 154 3.61 1.00 16.37
CA PHE A 154 2.59 1.15 17.41
C PHE A 154 2.98 0.45 18.71
N GLN A 155 3.62 -0.72 18.64
CA GLN A 155 4.20 -1.38 19.81
C GLN A 155 5.37 -0.57 20.40
N ARG A 156 6.27 -0.03 19.56
CA ARG A 156 7.40 0.79 20.05
C ARG A 156 6.92 2.04 20.77
N LEU A 157 5.97 2.78 20.17
CA LEU A 157 5.36 3.96 20.79
C LEU A 157 4.72 3.62 22.13
N THR A 158 3.93 2.53 22.17
CA THR A 158 3.29 2.08 23.41
C THR A 158 4.33 1.72 24.48
N ALA A 159 5.39 1.03 24.10
CA ALA A 159 6.50 0.68 25.02
C ALA A 159 7.25 1.91 25.52
N ALA A 160 7.32 2.97 24.71
CA ALA A 160 7.87 4.28 25.10
C ALA A 160 6.91 5.16 25.90
N GLY A 161 5.75 4.63 26.33
CA GLY A 161 4.76 5.37 27.10
C GLY A 161 3.94 6.38 26.29
N VAL A 162 3.96 6.29 24.96
CA VAL A 162 3.16 7.12 24.05
C VAL A 162 1.88 6.36 23.68
N PRO A 163 0.69 6.81 24.13
CA PRO A 163 -0.57 6.16 23.80
C PRO A 163 -0.80 6.12 22.29
N VAL A 164 -1.23 4.96 21.79
CA VAL A 164 -1.63 4.76 20.39
C VAL A 164 -3.09 4.33 20.35
N THR A 165 -3.90 5.00 19.52
CA THR A 165 -5.29 4.60 19.23
C THR A 165 -5.44 4.36 17.74
N ARG A 166 -6.01 3.21 17.37
CA ARG A 166 -6.34 2.85 15.99
C ARG A 166 -7.86 2.92 15.81
N VAL A 167 -8.31 3.73 14.85
CA VAL A 167 -9.74 3.92 14.54
C VAL A 167 -10.00 3.34 13.15
N ALA A 168 -10.77 2.26 13.09
CA ALA A 168 -10.99 1.49 11.85
C ALA A 168 -12.33 0.72 11.91
N PRO A 169 -12.75 0.00 10.83
CA PRO A 169 -13.90 -0.91 10.90
C PRO A 169 -13.75 -1.95 12.01
N PRO A 170 -14.85 -2.30 12.73
CA PRO A 170 -14.76 -3.23 13.87
C PRO A 170 -14.16 -4.60 13.53
N HIS A 171 -14.41 -5.11 12.32
CA HIS A 171 -13.90 -6.41 11.88
C HIS A 171 -12.39 -6.44 11.60
N PHE A 172 -11.70 -5.30 11.66
CA PHE A 172 -10.25 -5.24 11.58
C PHE A 172 -9.57 -5.54 12.92
N ASP A 173 -10.29 -5.43 14.03
CA ASP A 173 -9.73 -5.79 15.34
C ASP A 173 -9.42 -7.28 15.40
N GLY A 174 -8.14 -7.60 15.61
CA GLY A 174 -7.66 -8.98 15.60
C GLY A 174 -7.60 -9.65 14.22
N SER A 175 -7.89 -8.94 13.11
CA SER A 175 -7.72 -9.51 11.77
C SER A 175 -6.25 -9.81 11.47
N GLY A 176 -6.00 -10.79 10.59
CA GLY A 176 -4.64 -11.25 10.30
C GLY A 176 -3.70 -10.14 9.83
N LEU A 177 -4.14 -9.29 8.90
CA LEU A 177 -3.33 -8.15 8.46
C LEU A 177 -3.08 -7.14 9.60
N THR A 178 -4.09 -6.85 10.43
CA THR A 178 -3.92 -5.96 11.58
C THR A 178 -2.91 -6.54 12.58
N GLU A 179 -2.98 -7.83 12.85
CA GLU A 179 -2.03 -8.52 13.75
C GLU A 179 -0.62 -8.63 13.13
N ALA A 180 -0.51 -8.76 11.83
CA ALA A 180 0.78 -8.74 11.16
C ALA A 180 1.39 -7.33 11.15
N ALA A 181 0.66 -6.34 10.65
CA ALA A 181 1.22 -5.05 10.27
C ALA A 181 1.00 -3.94 11.32
N LEU A 182 -0.16 -3.92 11.98
CA LEU A 182 -0.62 -2.76 12.76
C LEU A 182 -0.90 -3.10 14.24
N ARG A 183 -0.37 -4.20 14.76
CA ARG A 183 -0.56 -4.58 16.17
C ARG A 183 0.06 -3.56 17.13
N GLY A 184 -0.56 -3.38 18.29
CA GLY A 184 -0.17 -2.44 19.35
C GLY A 184 -1.17 -1.31 19.53
N GLY A 185 -1.19 -0.72 20.74
CA GLY A 185 -2.13 0.32 21.11
C GLY A 185 -3.58 -0.17 21.25
N ARG A 186 -4.49 0.78 21.51
CA ARG A 186 -5.93 0.52 21.65
C ARG A 186 -6.62 0.55 20.29
N PHE A 187 -7.55 -0.37 20.07
CA PHE A 187 -8.44 -0.36 18.91
C PHE A 187 -9.80 0.27 19.25
N VAL A 188 -10.33 1.06 18.31
CA VAL A 188 -11.66 1.68 18.39
C VAL A 188 -12.40 1.37 17.09
N GLY A 189 -13.32 0.41 17.16
CA GLY A 189 -14.20 0.07 16.04
C GLY A 189 -15.28 1.12 15.87
N THR A 190 -15.51 1.58 14.63
CA THR A 190 -16.62 2.49 14.31
C THR A 190 -17.39 2.00 13.09
N PRO A 191 -18.68 2.36 12.94
CA PRO A 191 -19.43 2.07 11.72
C PRO A 191 -18.73 2.62 10.47
N GLU A 192 -19.07 2.08 9.29
CA GLU A 192 -18.54 2.56 7.99
C GLU A 192 -19.19 3.89 7.56
N ARG A 193 -19.05 4.90 8.41
CA ARG A 193 -19.43 6.29 8.14
C ARG A 193 -18.26 7.19 8.52
N LEU A 194 -17.89 8.07 7.61
CA LEU A 194 -16.70 8.91 7.77
C LEU A 194 -16.82 9.86 8.96
N GLU A 195 -18.03 10.38 9.23
CA GLU A 195 -18.33 11.21 10.39
C GLU A 195 -18.04 10.47 11.71
N ALA A 196 -18.41 9.18 11.79
CA ALA A 196 -18.12 8.36 12.98
C ALA A 196 -16.60 8.15 13.15
N ARG A 197 -15.83 8.04 12.05
CA ARG A 197 -14.36 8.03 12.10
C ARG A 197 -13.81 9.33 12.66
N VAL A 198 -14.29 10.47 12.14
CA VAL A 198 -13.90 11.81 12.61
C VAL A 198 -14.21 11.98 14.08
N ASP A 199 -15.42 11.63 14.52
CA ASP A 199 -15.83 11.73 15.93
C ASP A 199 -14.92 10.91 16.84
N ALA A 200 -14.66 9.65 16.47
CA ALA A 200 -13.79 8.77 17.24
C ALA A 200 -12.33 9.27 17.28
N ALA A 201 -11.83 9.79 16.14
CA ALA A 201 -10.49 10.36 16.06
C ALA A 201 -10.34 11.60 16.97
N VAL A 202 -11.30 12.53 16.91
CA VAL A 202 -11.32 13.72 17.78
C VAL A 202 -11.38 13.33 19.25
N ALA A 203 -12.23 12.36 19.60
CA ALA A 203 -12.34 11.86 20.97
C ALA A 203 -11.03 11.22 21.44
N ALA A 204 -10.39 10.40 20.58
CA ALA A 204 -9.11 9.75 20.90
C ALA A 204 -7.97 10.76 21.13
N VAL A 205 -7.86 11.76 20.24
CA VAL A 205 -6.81 12.80 20.37
C VAL A 205 -7.03 13.67 21.62
N ARG A 206 -8.30 13.95 21.99
CA ARG A 206 -8.61 14.71 23.20
C ARG A 206 -8.40 13.94 24.48
N ALA A 207 -8.47 12.61 24.44
CA ALA A 207 -8.37 11.75 25.61
C ALA A 207 -6.99 11.73 26.27
N ALA A 208 -5.93 12.14 25.55
CA ALA A 208 -4.57 12.15 26.06
C ALA A 208 -3.84 13.46 25.70
N PRO A 209 -2.97 13.97 26.58
CA PRO A 209 -2.15 15.14 26.27
C PRO A 209 -1.09 14.86 25.20
N ARG A 210 -0.69 13.59 25.03
CA ARG A 210 0.30 13.10 24.06
C ARG A 210 -0.17 11.78 23.48
N GLY A 211 0.07 11.55 22.17
CA GLY A 211 -0.25 10.27 21.55
C GLY A 211 -0.40 10.31 20.05
N LEU A 212 -0.46 9.10 19.45
CA LEU A 212 -0.77 8.86 18.04
C LEU A 212 -2.20 8.33 17.91
N THR A 213 -3.00 8.97 17.09
CA THR A 213 -4.28 8.43 16.61
C THR A 213 -4.16 8.10 15.14
N TYR A 214 -4.20 6.82 14.79
CA TYR A 214 -4.27 6.32 13.42
C TYR A 214 -5.73 6.12 13.04
N VAL A 215 -6.12 6.63 11.88
CA VAL A 215 -7.49 6.56 11.35
C VAL A 215 -7.44 6.00 9.94
N TYR A 216 -8.21 4.96 9.67
CA TYR A 216 -8.27 4.31 8.34
C TYR A 216 -9.62 4.57 7.68
N TRP A 217 -9.59 4.90 6.38
CA TRP A 217 -10.77 5.03 5.54
C TRP A 217 -10.57 4.31 4.20
N GLY A 218 -11.38 3.27 3.91
CA GLY A 218 -11.24 2.38 2.75
C GLY A 218 -12.31 2.56 1.66
N GLN A 219 -13.27 3.49 1.84
CA GLN A 219 -14.38 3.57 0.90
C GLN A 219 -13.97 4.17 -0.45
N LEU A 220 -12.94 5.03 -0.49
CA LEU A 220 -12.45 5.62 -1.73
C LEU A 220 -11.84 4.55 -2.65
N ASP A 221 -11.01 3.65 -2.10
CA ASP A 221 -10.47 2.48 -2.79
C ASP A 221 -11.58 1.56 -3.31
N ARG A 222 -12.53 1.19 -2.43
CA ARG A 222 -13.69 0.36 -2.80
C ARG A 222 -14.47 0.97 -3.95
N THR A 223 -14.69 2.29 -3.93
CA THR A 223 -15.37 3.01 -5.01
C THR A 223 -14.56 2.99 -6.29
N GLY A 224 -13.25 3.17 -6.21
CA GLY A 224 -12.33 3.06 -7.35
C GLY A 224 -12.36 1.67 -7.97
N HIS A 225 -12.30 0.62 -7.17
CA HIS A 225 -12.42 -0.75 -7.64
C HIS A 225 -13.74 -1.03 -8.37
N GLY A 226 -14.86 -0.55 -7.84
CA GLY A 226 -16.19 -0.79 -8.43
C GLY A 226 -16.49 0.08 -9.65
N GLU A 227 -16.26 1.38 -9.54
CA GLU A 227 -16.75 2.39 -10.48
C GLU A 227 -15.63 3.02 -11.32
N GLY A 228 -14.36 2.85 -10.89
CA GLY A 228 -13.18 3.47 -11.48
C GLY A 228 -12.86 4.84 -10.88
N VAL A 229 -11.59 5.22 -10.93
CA VAL A 229 -11.10 6.53 -10.46
C VAL A 229 -11.57 7.68 -11.34
N GLY A 230 -11.94 7.38 -12.61
CA GLY A 230 -12.54 8.30 -13.55
C GLY A 230 -13.99 8.65 -13.26
N SER A 231 -14.70 7.94 -12.36
CA SER A 231 -16.13 8.07 -12.12
C SER A 231 -16.52 9.30 -11.30
N TRP A 232 -17.79 9.68 -11.42
CA TRP A 232 -18.33 10.76 -10.57
C TRP A 232 -18.49 10.29 -9.11
N GLN A 233 -18.77 9.00 -8.89
CA GLN A 233 -18.89 8.39 -7.56
C GLN A 233 -17.58 8.50 -6.79
N TRP A 234 -16.44 8.25 -7.46
CA TRP A 234 -15.14 8.42 -6.85
C TRP A 234 -14.88 9.89 -6.49
N GLY A 235 -15.26 10.81 -7.38
CA GLY A 235 -15.18 12.25 -7.10
C GLY A 235 -16.03 12.68 -5.90
N GLU A 236 -17.26 12.16 -5.76
CA GLU A 236 -18.10 12.43 -4.58
C GLU A 236 -17.48 11.87 -3.29
N GLU A 237 -16.94 10.65 -3.32
CA GLU A 237 -16.29 10.08 -2.17
C GLU A 237 -15.02 10.85 -1.78
N LEU A 238 -14.24 11.32 -2.76
CA LEU A 238 -13.12 12.23 -2.52
C LEU A 238 -13.61 13.54 -1.85
N GLY A 239 -14.75 14.09 -2.27
CA GLY A 239 -15.36 15.26 -1.64
C GLY A 239 -15.73 15.03 -0.16
N ARG A 240 -16.20 13.82 0.18
CA ARG A 240 -16.47 13.45 1.58
C ARG A 240 -15.19 13.37 2.39
N VAL A 241 -14.12 12.79 1.81
CA VAL A 241 -12.79 12.75 2.43
C VAL A 241 -12.27 14.16 2.70
N ASP A 242 -12.36 15.06 1.72
CA ASP A 242 -11.92 16.45 1.85
C ASP A 242 -12.68 17.20 2.95
N ALA A 243 -14.00 17.00 3.03
CA ALA A 243 -14.83 17.56 4.09
C ALA A 243 -14.41 17.02 5.48
N ALA A 244 -14.11 15.73 5.58
CA ALA A 244 -13.64 15.12 6.83
C ALA A 244 -12.26 15.66 7.25
N VAL A 245 -11.36 15.92 6.32
CA VAL A 245 -10.08 16.59 6.60
C VAL A 245 -10.33 17.99 7.16
N GLY A 246 -11.25 18.76 6.57
CA GLY A 246 -11.67 20.06 7.07
C GLY A 246 -12.27 19.99 8.48
N GLU A 247 -13.11 18.99 8.76
CA GLU A 247 -13.69 18.75 10.10
C GLU A 247 -12.61 18.37 11.12
N LEU A 248 -11.68 17.51 10.78
CA LEU A 248 -10.54 17.16 11.65
C LEU A 248 -9.71 18.42 11.96
N ALA A 249 -9.36 19.19 10.93
CA ALA A 249 -8.56 20.40 11.09
C ALA A 249 -9.24 21.44 12.04
N ARG A 250 -10.59 21.53 11.98
CA ARG A 250 -11.37 22.45 12.81
C ARG A 250 -11.56 21.95 14.26
N ARG A 251 -11.69 20.62 14.46
CA ARG A 251 -12.14 20.02 15.74
C ARG A 251 -11.01 19.47 16.60
N LEU A 252 -9.87 19.16 16.01
CA LEU A 252 -8.71 18.68 16.76
C LEU A 252 -8.15 19.79 17.67
N PRO A 253 -7.56 19.45 18.84
CA PRO A 253 -6.93 20.42 19.71
C PRO A 253 -5.79 21.16 19.02
N ARG A 254 -5.58 22.43 19.38
CA ARG A 254 -4.43 23.22 18.91
C ARG A 254 -3.12 22.51 19.23
N GLY A 255 -2.13 22.66 18.37
CA GLY A 255 -0.84 21.98 18.46
C GLY A 255 -0.87 20.50 18.03
N THR A 256 -2.01 19.98 17.53
CA THR A 256 -2.08 18.65 16.95
C THR A 256 -1.46 18.68 15.55
N LEU A 257 -0.54 17.76 15.27
CA LEU A 257 -0.08 17.49 13.91
C LEU A 257 -1.10 16.58 13.20
N LEU A 258 -1.85 17.15 12.28
CA LEU A 258 -2.74 16.39 11.39
C LEU A 258 -1.94 15.98 10.14
N VAL A 259 -1.93 14.68 9.87
CA VAL A 259 -1.27 14.05 8.72
C VAL A 259 -2.31 13.32 7.91
N VAL A 260 -2.35 13.54 6.59
CA VAL A 260 -3.24 12.83 5.66
C VAL A 260 -2.39 12.22 4.57
N THR A 261 -2.56 10.92 4.33
CA THR A 261 -1.83 10.18 3.29
C THR A 261 -2.69 9.04 2.73
N ALA A 262 -2.14 8.31 1.78
CA ALA A 262 -2.72 7.10 1.21
C ALA A 262 -1.71 5.95 1.26
N ASP A 263 -2.16 4.76 0.96
CA ASP A 263 -1.33 3.55 0.89
C ASP A 263 -0.87 3.24 -0.55
N HIS A 264 -1.70 3.54 -1.54
CA HIS A 264 -1.41 3.44 -2.98
C HIS A 264 -2.39 4.30 -3.79
N GLY A 265 -2.17 4.38 -5.10
CA GLY A 265 -3.13 4.88 -6.05
C GLY A 265 -3.74 3.74 -6.88
N MET A 266 -4.34 4.06 -8.04
CA MET A 266 -5.15 3.11 -8.80
C MET A 266 -5.21 3.48 -10.29
N VAL A 267 -5.40 2.46 -11.15
CA VAL A 267 -5.58 2.59 -12.60
C VAL A 267 -6.84 1.86 -13.03
N ASP A 268 -7.65 2.49 -13.87
CA ASP A 268 -8.82 1.85 -14.47
C ASP A 268 -8.40 0.90 -15.59
N VAL A 269 -8.76 -0.39 -15.46
CA VAL A 269 -8.46 -1.45 -16.43
C VAL A 269 -9.75 -2.06 -16.97
N PRO A 270 -10.23 -1.62 -18.15
CA PRO A 270 -11.41 -2.19 -18.77
C PRO A 270 -11.27 -3.70 -19.04
N ALA A 271 -12.38 -4.42 -19.05
CA ALA A 271 -12.38 -5.88 -19.24
C ALA A 271 -11.65 -6.31 -20.54
N ALA A 272 -11.77 -5.52 -21.61
CA ALA A 272 -11.08 -5.80 -22.89
C ALA A 272 -9.54 -5.69 -22.82
N ARG A 273 -9.00 -5.13 -21.75
CA ARG A 273 -7.56 -5.01 -21.49
C ARG A 273 -7.04 -6.01 -20.46
N ARG A 274 -7.82 -7.02 -20.14
CA ARG A 274 -7.44 -8.07 -19.19
C ARG A 274 -7.02 -9.33 -19.94
N LEU A 275 -5.89 -9.89 -19.55
CA LEU A 275 -5.38 -11.16 -20.03
C LEU A 275 -5.81 -12.25 -19.04
N ASP A 276 -6.61 -13.20 -19.48
CA ASP A 276 -7.07 -14.31 -18.64
C ASP A 276 -6.19 -15.54 -18.84
N VAL A 277 -5.36 -15.85 -17.84
CA VAL A 277 -4.44 -16.99 -17.90
C VAL A 277 -5.14 -18.35 -17.90
N ALA A 278 -6.41 -18.41 -17.49
CA ALA A 278 -7.20 -19.65 -17.59
C ALA A 278 -7.36 -20.11 -19.04
N HIS A 279 -7.31 -19.18 -19.99
CA HIS A 279 -7.47 -19.41 -21.41
C HIS A 279 -6.17 -19.37 -22.23
N GLU A 280 -5.02 -19.29 -21.53
CA GLU A 280 -3.69 -19.17 -22.15
C GLU A 280 -2.76 -20.32 -21.67
N PRO A 281 -2.88 -21.53 -22.24
CA PRO A 281 -2.08 -22.68 -21.81
C PRO A 281 -0.57 -22.45 -21.82
N ALA A 282 -0.07 -21.64 -22.77
CA ALA A 282 1.35 -21.31 -22.83
C ALA A 282 1.84 -20.53 -21.60
N LEU A 283 1.02 -19.66 -21.01
CA LEU A 283 1.36 -18.91 -19.81
C LEU A 283 1.30 -19.75 -18.52
N ARG A 284 0.64 -20.91 -18.59
CA ARG A 284 0.56 -21.85 -17.47
C ARG A 284 1.66 -22.90 -17.49
N ALA A 285 2.33 -23.07 -18.62
CA ALA A 285 3.40 -24.07 -18.77
C ALA A 285 4.56 -23.72 -17.83
N GLY A 286 4.97 -24.66 -16.96
CA GLY A 286 6.02 -24.47 -15.97
C GLY A 286 5.66 -23.60 -14.77
N VAL A 287 4.38 -23.19 -14.62
CA VAL A 287 3.88 -22.38 -13.50
C VAL A 287 3.04 -23.25 -12.57
N ARG A 288 3.45 -23.35 -11.28
CA ARG A 288 2.70 -24.03 -10.23
C ARG A 288 1.59 -23.16 -9.66
N HIS A 289 1.92 -21.92 -9.30
CA HIS A 289 0.96 -20.96 -8.75
C HIS A 289 1.07 -19.60 -9.46
N VAL A 290 -0.08 -18.98 -9.69
CA VAL A 290 -0.20 -17.58 -10.14
C VAL A 290 -0.75 -16.80 -8.97
N GLY A 291 0.05 -15.94 -8.37
CA GLY A 291 -0.29 -15.07 -7.23
C GLY A 291 0.00 -13.60 -7.53
N GLY A 292 0.19 -12.81 -6.48
CA GLY A 292 0.36 -11.36 -6.57
C GLY A 292 -0.95 -10.62 -6.79
N GLU A 293 -0.88 -9.51 -7.44
CA GLU A 293 -1.97 -8.64 -7.86
C GLU A 293 -2.18 -8.72 -9.38
N PRO A 294 -3.38 -8.37 -9.89
CA PRO A 294 -3.62 -8.35 -11.35
C PRO A 294 -2.63 -7.48 -12.15
N ARG A 295 -1.99 -6.49 -11.51
CA ARG A 295 -1.02 -5.61 -12.15
C ARG A 295 0.43 -5.85 -11.73
N ALA A 296 0.66 -6.72 -10.73
CA ALA A 296 1.98 -7.16 -10.27
C ALA A 296 1.93 -8.66 -9.98
N VAL A 297 1.85 -9.45 -11.05
CA VAL A 297 1.70 -10.90 -10.96
C VAL A 297 2.98 -11.53 -10.45
N GLN A 298 2.85 -12.46 -9.51
CA GLN A 298 3.92 -13.27 -8.99
C GLN A 298 3.73 -14.73 -9.41
N LEU A 299 4.69 -15.27 -10.13
CA LEU A 299 4.64 -16.61 -10.69
C LEU A 299 5.59 -17.50 -9.91
N TYR A 300 5.06 -18.57 -9.35
CA TYR A 300 5.83 -19.60 -8.66
C TYR A 300 5.96 -20.77 -9.62
N THR A 301 7.19 -21.09 -10.03
CA THR A 301 7.46 -22.00 -11.14
C THR A 301 7.83 -23.39 -10.68
N GLU A 302 7.76 -24.35 -11.61
CA GLU A 302 8.44 -25.62 -11.43
C GLU A 302 9.97 -25.41 -11.34
N PRO A 303 10.70 -26.27 -10.64
CA PRO A 303 12.14 -26.13 -10.52
C PRO A 303 12.84 -26.04 -11.88
N GLY A 304 13.62 -24.98 -12.09
CA GLY A 304 14.37 -24.73 -13.32
C GLY A 304 13.57 -24.09 -14.47
N ALA A 305 12.26 -23.82 -14.30
CA ALA A 305 11.42 -23.27 -15.37
C ALA A 305 11.39 -21.73 -15.42
N ALA A 306 11.97 -21.03 -14.44
CA ALA A 306 11.82 -19.56 -14.27
C ALA A 306 12.20 -18.77 -15.54
N GLU A 307 13.31 -19.07 -16.16
CA GLU A 307 13.79 -18.36 -17.38
C GLU A 307 12.86 -18.57 -18.58
N ASP A 308 12.33 -19.79 -18.78
CA ASP A 308 11.42 -20.10 -19.88
C ASP A 308 10.04 -19.43 -19.63
N VAL A 309 9.55 -19.45 -18.39
CA VAL A 309 8.35 -18.75 -17.98
C VAL A 309 8.51 -17.24 -18.18
N ALA A 310 9.62 -16.65 -17.74
CA ALA A 310 9.88 -15.22 -17.91
C ALA A 310 9.89 -14.82 -19.39
N ARG A 311 10.53 -15.62 -20.26
CA ARG A 311 10.58 -15.40 -21.71
C ARG A 311 9.18 -15.49 -22.34
N THR A 312 8.41 -16.50 -21.98
CA THR A 312 7.05 -16.72 -22.50
C THR A 312 6.12 -15.57 -22.12
N TRP A 313 6.13 -15.17 -20.84
CA TRP A 313 5.33 -14.07 -20.35
C TRP A 313 5.75 -12.72 -20.95
N SER A 314 7.05 -12.46 -21.08
CA SER A 314 7.57 -11.26 -21.74
C SER A 314 7.08 -11.15 -23.18
N GLY A 315 7.17 -12.23 -23.95
CA GLY A 315 6.68 -12.26 -25.32
C GLY A 315 5.16 -12.07 -25.43
N ARG A 316 4.39 -12.65 -24.52
CA ARG A 316 2.91 -12.54 -24.54
C ARG A 316 2.41 -11.17 -24.12
N LEU A 317 3.08 -10.51 -23.18
CA LEU A 317 2.74 -9.17 -22.73
C LEU A 317 3.24 -8.06 -23.66
N ASP A 318 4.17 -8.37 -24.59
CA ASP A 318 4.55 -7.52 -25.71
C ASP A 318 4.80 -6.05 -25.32
N GLY A 319 5.76 -5.81 -24.42
CA GLY A 319 6.14 -4.47 -23.93
C GLY A 319 5.18 -3.80 -22.96
N ARG A 320 4.00 -4.39 -22.67
CA ARG A 320 2.99 -3.84 -21.75
C ARG A 320 3.27 -4.17 -20.29
N ALA A 321 4.34 -4.90 -20.00
CA ALA A 321 4.79 -5.24 -18.69
C ALA A 321 6.32 -5.38 -18.64
N ARG A 322 6.86 -5.15 -17.46
CA ARG A 322 8.23 -5.56 -17.12
C ARG A 322 8.17 -6.96 -16.54
N VAL A 323 8.80 -7.93 -17.20
CA VAL A 323 8.91 -9.30 -16.69
C VAL A 323 10.34 -9.52 -16.21
N LEU A 324 10.51 -9.91 -14.97
CA LEU A 324 11.80 -10.12 -14.31
C LEU A 324 11.79 -11.42 -13.52
N THR A 325 12.95 -12.06 -13.39
CA THR A 325 13.10 -13.09 -12.36
C THR A 325 13.12 -12.45 -10.96
N ARG A 326 12.97 -13.28 -9.92
CA ARG A 326 13.08 -12.83 -8.51
C ARG A 326 14.39 -12.09 -8.27
N GLU A 327 15.50 -12.68 -8.70
CA GLU A 327 16.84 -12.12 -8.53
C GLU A 327 16.94 -10.75 -9.18
N GLN A 328 16.46 -10.62 -10.42
CA GLN A 328 16.48 -9.34 -11.14
C GLN A 328 15.63 -8.28 -10.44
N ALA A 329 14.45 -8.64 -9.89
CA ALA A 329 13.59 -7.71 -9.17
C ALA A 329 14.18 -7.30 -7.82
N VAL A 330 14.86 -8.21 -7.12
CA VAL A 330 15.59 -7.94 -5.88
C VAL A 330 16.79 -7.04 -6.15
N ASP A 331 17.59 -7.32 -7.19
CA ASP A 331 18.74 -6.51 -7.59
C ASP A 331 18.30 -5.10 -8.06
N ALA A 332 17.13 -5.00 -8.68
CA ALA A 332 16.50 -3.71 -9.02
C ALA A 332 16.03 -2.92 -7.78
N GLY A 333 16.07 -3.50 -6.58
CA GLY A 333 15.72 -2.84 -5.33
C GLY A 333 14.22 -2.72 -5.04
N TRP A 334 13.36 -3.43 -5.78
CA TRP A 334 11.91 -3.27 -5.66
C TRP A 334 11.36 -3.62 -4.28
N PHE A 335 11.96 -4.58 -3.60
CA PHE A 335 11.56 -5.01 -2.25
C PHE A 335 12.44 -4.41 -1.13
N GLY A 336 13.45 -3.59 -1.48
CA GLY A 336 14.53 -3.25 -0.56
C GLY A 336 15.36 -4.47 -0.18
N PRO A 337 16.13 -4.43 0.93
CA PRO A 337 16.85 -5.62 1.42
C PRO A 337 15.88 -6.77 1.72
N VAL A 338 16.12 -7.93 1.11
CA VAL A 338 15.29 -9.13 1.27
C VAL A 338 15.96 -10.08 2.27
N GLU A 339 15.22 -10.47 3.30
CA GLU A 339 15.65 -11.46 4.28
C GLU A 339 15.39 -12.88 3.76
N GLU A 340 16.23 -13.82 4.18
CA GLU A 340 16.19 -15.21 3.71
C GLU A 340 14.80 -15.84 3.80
N HIS A 341 14.13 -15.68 4.96
CA HIS A 341 12.79 -16.23 5.18
C HIS A 341 11.68 -15.55 4.36
N VAL A 342 11.96 -14.38 3.75
CA VAL A 342 11.03 -13.66 2.88
C VAL A 342 11.21 -14.04 1.41
N SER A 343 12.42 -14.41 1.01
CA SER A 343 12.78 -14.68 -0.38
C SER A 343 11.84 -15.68 -1.05
N ALA A 344 11.53 -16.79 -0.39
CA ALA A 344 10.65 -17.83 -0.94
C ALA A 344 9.17 -17.40 -1.09
N ARG A 345 8.77 -16.28 -0.47
CA ARG A 345 7.42 -15.70 -0.63
C ARG A 345 7.28 -14.88 -1.88
N ILE A 346 8.40 -14.41 -2.44
CA ILE A 346 8.44 -13.64 -3.69
C ILE A 346 8.39 -14.63 -4.85
N GLY A 347 7.56 -14.37 -5.87
CA GLY A 347 7.47 -15.22 -7.05
C GLY A 347 8.81 -15.41 -7.75
N ASP A 348 9.03 -16.58 -8.34
CA ASP A 348 10.25 -16.86 -9.12
C ASP A 348 10.36 -15.94 -10.34
N VAL A 349 9.18 -15.52 -10.88
CA VAL A 349 9.05 -14.55 -11.95
C VAL A 349 7.99 -13.52 -11.58
N LEU A 350 8.26 -12.26 -11.86
CA LEU A 350 7.33 -11.15 -11.66
C LEU A 350 6.97 -10.53 -13.01
N ALA A 351 5.67 -10.34 -13.26
CA ALA A 351 5.18 -9.59 -14.41
C ALA A 351 4.45 -8.33 -13.92
N VAL A 352 5.09 -7.16 -14.07
CA VAL A 352 4.64 -5.87 -13.53
C VAL A 352 4.22 -4.98 -14.69
N MET A 353 2.95 -4.58 -14.67
CA MET A 353 2.31 -3.86 -15.78
C MET A 353 2.83 -2.43 -15.89
N THR A 354 3.08 -1.99 -17.12
CA THR A 354 3.46 -0.60 -17.46
C THR A 354 2.30 0.16 -18.08
N ASP A 355 1.42 -0.56 -18.77
CA ASP A 355 0.21 -0.04 -19.39
C ASP A 355 -1.03 -0.35 -18.54
N PRO A 356 -2.18 0.28 -18.77
CA PRO A 356 -3.45 -0.05 -18.11
C PRO A 356 -4.01 -1.39 -18.61
N VAL A 357 -3.28 -2.46 -18.30
CA VAL A 357 -3.63 -3.87 -18.52
C VAL A 357 -3.56 -4.62 -17.19
N ALA A 358 -4.24 -5.74 -17.08
CA ALA A 358 -4.21 -6.60 -15.90
C ALA A 358 -4.22 -8.08 -16.32
N VAL A 359 -3.69 -8.93 -15.47
CA VAL A 359 -3.78 -10.39 -15.60
C VAL A 359 -4.79 -10.90 -14.58
N VAL A 360 -5.69 -11.76 -15.04
CA VAL A 360 -6.70 -12.42 -14.22
C VAL A 360 -6.63 -13.95 -14.42
N ASP A 361 -7.18 -14.70 -13.49
CA ASP A 361 -7.36 -16.15 -13.60
C ASP A 361 -8.83 -16.48 -13.29
N SER A 362 -9.65 -16.56 -14.34
CA SER A 362 -11.09 -16.81 -14.19
C SER A 362 -11.42 -18.21 -13.65
N ALA A 363 -10.45 -19.13 -13.65
CA ALA A 363 -10.60 -20.45 -13.05
C ALA A 363 -10.50 -20.42 -11.49
N ARG A 364 -9.88 -19.36 -10.93
CA ARG A 364 -9.62 -19.23 -9.48
C ARG A 364 -10.29 -18.02 -8.83
N MET A 365 -10.34 -16.89 -9.55
CA MET A 365 -10.87 -15.64 -9.01
C MET A 365 -12.38 -15.69 -8.91
N ARG A 366 -12.93 -15.07 -7.86
CA ARG A 366 -14.39 -14.92 -7.71
C ARG A 366 -14.95 -13.99 -8.79
N PRO A 367 -16.21 -14.20 -9.24
CA PRO A 367 -16.83 -13.35 -10.27
C PRO A 367 -16.83 -11.85 -9.93
N GLU A 368 -16.92 -11.49 -8.65
CA GLU A 368 -16.90 -10.11 -8.16
C GLU A 368 -15.53 -9.49 -8.42
N ALA A 369 -14.44 -10.22 -8.13
CA ALA A 369 -13.07 -9.75 -8.36
C ALA A 369 -12.75 -9.57 -9.86
N LEU A 370 -13.33 -10.42 -10.72
CA LEU A 370 -13.20 -10.29 -12.17
C LEU A 370 -13.91 -9.05 -12.74
N ARG A 371 -14.80 -8.40 -11.99
CA ARG A 371 -15.54 -7.19 -12.43
C ARG A 371 -14.89 -5.88 -11.99
N LEU A 372 -13.92 -5.92 -11.08
CA LEU A 372 -13.27 -4.73 -10.53
C LEU A 372 -12.61 -3.92 -11.66
N LEU A 373 -13.02 -2.65 -11.82
CA LEU A 373 -12.50 -1.74 -12.85
C LEU A 373 -11.16 -1.14 -12.44
N GLY A 374 -11.11 -0.50 -11.28
CA GLY A 374 -9.88 0.02 -10.72
C GLY A 374 -8.97 -1.12 -10.25
N GLN A 375 -7.69 -1.03 -10.56
CA GLN A 375 -6.66 -2.01 -10.25
C GLN A 375 -5.39 -1.31 -9.80
N HIS A 376 -4.60 -1.98 -8.99
CA HIS A 376 -3.30 -1.49 -8.51
C HIS A 376 -2.34 -2.68 -8.30
N GLY A 377 -1.09 -2.39 -7.95
CA GLY A 377 -0.04 -3.39 -7.73
C GLY A 377 1.28 -3.02 -8.38
N ALA A 378 1.24 -2.32 -9.54
CA ALA A 378 2.42 -1.99 -10.32
C ALA A 378 3.14 -0.71 -9.81
N LEU A 379 4.21 -0.33 -10.50
CA LEU A 379 5.05 0.82 -10.17
C LEU A 379 4.80 2.03 -11.10
N THR A 380 3.62 2.12 -11.72
CA THR A 380 3.26 3.33 -12.47
C THR A 380 3.02 4.50 -11.52
N ASP A 381 3.16 5.73 -12.00
CA ASP A 381 2.97 6.93 -11.18
C ASP A 381 1.54 7.00 -10.59
N ASP A 382 0.55 6.53 -11.33
CA ASP A 382 -0.84 6.45 -10.88
C ASP A 382 -1.02 5.56 -9.65
N GLU A 383 -0.17 4.53 -9.49
CA GLU A 383 -0.28 3.55 -8.42
C GLU A 383 0.69 3.81 -7.26
N ARG A 384 1.95 4.21 -7.58
CA ARG A 384 3.01 4.32 -6.58
C ARG A 384 3.07 5.66 -5.87
N LEU A 385 2.63 6.76 -6.51
CA LEU A 385 2.70 8.08 -5.91
C LEU A 385 1.50 8.32 -4.98
N VAL A 386 1.80 8.64 -3.74
CA VAL A 386 0.79 8.93 -2.71
C VAL A 386 1.02 10.31 -2.10
N PRO A 387 -0.06 11.06 -1.78
CA PRO A 387 0.09 12.37 -1.17
C PRO A 387 0.50 12.26 0.30
N LEU A 388 1.24 13.24 0.77
CA LEU A 388 1.45 13.51 2.18
C LEU A 388 1.07 14.96 2.47
N PHE A 389 -0.02 15.17 3.17
CA PHE A 389 -0.40 16.48 3.68
C PHE A 389 -0.12 16.56 5.18
N THR A 390 0.39 17.71 5.64
CA THR A 390 0.71 17.93 7.04
C THR A 390 0.28 19.32 7.48
N ALA A 391 -0.35 19.42 8.65
CA ALA A 391 -0.72 20.69 9.26
C ALA A 391 -0.57 20.62 10.78
N VAL A 392 0.11 21.58 11.38
CA VAL A 392 0.03 21.85 12.82
C VAL A 392 -1.16 22.81 13.03
N LEU A 393 -2.15 22.40 13.81
CA LEU A 393 -3.43 23.08 14.01
C LEU A 393 -3.41 24.12 15.11
#